data_336afbb81023afa8243514983f9ed0c2
#
_entry.id   336afbb81023afa8243514983f9ed0c2
#
_cell.length_a   1.000
_cell.length_b   1.000
_cell.length_c   1.000
_cell.angle_alpha   90.00
_cell.angle_beta   90.00
_cell.angle_gamma   90.00
#
_symmetry.space_group_name_H-M   'P 1'
#
loop_
_entity.id
_entity.type
_entity.pdbx_description
1 polymer ?
#
loop_
_entity_poly.entity_id
_entity_poly.type
_entity_poly.pdbx_seq_one_letter_code
_entity_poly.pdbx_strand_id
1 'polypeptide(L)'
;MLFDFPSQTDEMITNQKSSIMNKFNTIFGAVLVLLAVACEGPAGPPGFDGLDGLDGLDGQDGIQGQVVEVEGINFEYNATDNIFSTLITFSDVTDFEVFESDAVLIYRFDGTVDLNDGSTADAWSQIPQSFFLPEGTIQYVAAHTFVDAELFIDGNFDLSTLDTGFTDDQIFRIVFVPSVFANASKMDTSNLESVMGSLGIGEGQVKKLELQ
;
A
#
# COMPACT_ATOMS: atom_id res chain seq x y z
N MET A 1 -62.17 -60.81 -73.79
CA MET A 1 -61.08 -61.05 -72.87
C MET A 1 -59.83 -60.96 -73.69
N LEU A 2 -59.19 -59.77 -73.75
CA LEU A 2 -57.92 -59.53 -74.42
C LEU A 2 -56.84 -59.52 -73.32
N PHE A 3 -55.91 -60.41 -73.37
CA PHE A 3 -54.69 -60.40 -72.59
C PHE A 3 -53.64 -59.63 -73.38
N ASP A 4 -53.25 -58.45 -72.82
CA ASP A 4 -52.15 -57.65 -73.30
C ASP A 4 -50.84 -58.17 -72.69
N PHE A 5 -49.98 -58.71 -73.53
CA PHE A 5 -48.65 -59.18 -73.11
C PHE A 5 -47.66 -58.03 -73.38
N PRO A 6 -46.93 -57.53 -72.36
CA PRO A 6 -45.90 -56.54 -72.64
C PRO A 6 -44.80 -57.12 -73.51
N SER A 7 -44.34 -56.34 -74.49
CA SER A 7 -43.34 -56.77 -75.42
C SER A 7 -41.97 -56.88 -74.78
N GLN A 8 -41.20 -57.95 -75.13
CA GLN A 8 -39.86 -58.18 -74.62
C GLN A 8 -38.86 -56.98 -74.81
N THR A 9 -39.20 -56.04 -75.57
CA THR A 9 -38.40 -54.84 -75.81
C THR A 9 -38.50 -53.82 -74.71
N ASP A 10 -39.61 -53.73 -73.98
CA ASP A 10 -39.80 -52.79 -72.85
C ASP A 10 -39.07 -53.25 -71.63
N GLU A 11 -38.98 -54.57 -71.37
CA GLU A 11 -38.17 -55.11 -70.26
C GLU A 11 -36.65 -54.88 -70.42
N MET A 12 -36.15 -55.01 -71.68
CA MET A 12 -34.73 -54.80 -71.94
C MET A 12 -34.34 -53.33 -71.81
N ILE A 13 -35.17 -52.41 -72.20
CA ILE A 13 -34.89 -50.97 -72.10
C ILE A 13 -34.95 -50.54 -70.61
N THR A 14 -35.87 -51.07 -69.84
CA THR A 14 -35.96 -50.74 -68.36
C THR A 14 -34.81 -51.30 -67.57
N ASN A 15 -34.35 -52.51 -67.82
CA ASN A 15 -33.17 -53.12 -67.19
C ASN A 15 -31.86 -52.44 -67.61
N GLN A 16 -31.75 -52.01 -68.86
CA GLN A 16 -30.56 -51.26 -69.31
C GLN A 16 -30.48 -49.87 -68.68
N LYS A 17 -31.60 -49.17 -68.53
CA LYS A 17 -31.69 -47.83 -67.85
C LYS A 17 -31.38 -47.91 -66.37
N SER A 18 -31.86 -48.94 -65.68
CA SER A 18 -31.59 -49.21 -64.27
C SER A 18 -30.12 -49.50 -64.02
N SER A 19 -29.46 -50.29 -64.89
CA SER A 19 -28.03 -50.63 -64.80
C SER A 19 -27.11 -49.39 -64.98
N ILE A 20 -27.48 -48.52 -65.93
CA ILE A 20 -26.72 -47.26 -66.16
C ILE A 20 -26.88 -46.33 -64.98
N MET A 21 -28.10 -46.17 -64.47
CA MET A 21 -28.38 -45.31 -63.32
C MET A 21 -27.68 -45.74 -62.02
N ASN A 22 -27.63 -47.06 -61.79
CA ASN A 22 -26.87 -47.59 -60.65
C ASN A 22 -25.37 -47.36 -60.77
N LYS A 23 -24.79 -47.50 -61.96
CA LYS A 23 -23.35 -47.19 -62.18
C LYS A 23 -23.05 -45.73 -62.02
N PHE A 24 -23.94 -44.85 -62.46
CA PHE A 24 -23.78 -43.39 -62.28
C PHE A 24 -23.86 -42.99 -60.80
N ASN A 25 -24.78 -43.52 -60.02
CA ASN A 25 -24.88 -43.30 -58.59
C ASN A 25 -23.66 -43.82 -57.82
N THR A 26 -23.11 -44.98 -58.24
CA THR A 26 -21.90 -45.55 -57.59
C THR A 26 -20.67 -44.71 -57.90
N ILE A 27 -20.51 -44.22 -59.13
CA ILE A 27 -19.39 -43.33 -59.49
C ILE A 27 -19.52 -41.96 -58.84
N PHE A 28 -20.74 -41.39 -58.76
CA PHE A 28 -21.00 -40.11 -58.11
C PHE A 28 -20.75 -40.18 -56.57
N GLY A 29 -21.16 -41.28 -55.94
CA GLY A 29 -20.88 -41.58 -54.54
C GLY A 29 -19.36 -41.69 -54.24
N ALA A 30 -18.62 -42.38 -55.13
CA ALA A 30 -17.18 -42.54 -54.99
C ALA A 30 -16.40 -41.23 -55.14
N VAL A 31 -16.84 -40.35 -56.08
CA VAL A 31 -16.25 -39.01 -56.26
C VAL A 31 -16.53 -38.12 -55.04
N LEU A 32 -17.73 -38.19 -54.47
CA LEU A 32 -18.10 -37.42 -53.27
C LEU A 32 -17.26 -37.80 -52.05
N VAL A 33 -16.99 -39.09 -51.89
CA VAL A 33 -16.14 -39.61 -50.78
C VAL A 33 -14.67 -39.17 -50.96
N LEU A 34 -14.16 -39.14 -52.20
CA LEU A 34 -12.81 -38.68 -52.48
C LEU A 34 -12.63 -37.15 -52.23
N LEU A 35 -13.66 -36.37 -52.41
CA LEU A 35 -13.63 -34.92 -52.11
C LEU A 35 -13.68 -34.62 -50.59
N ALA A 36 -14.21 -35.53 -49.80
CA ALA A 36 -14.28 -35.36 -48.35
C ALA A 36 -12.93 -35.65 -47.62
N VAL A 37 -12.01 -36.36 -48.24
CA VAL A 37 -10.70 -36.74 -47.68
C VAL A 37 -9.57 -35.75 -48.06
N ALA A 38 -9.82 -34.83 -48.99
CA ALA A 38 -8.79 -33.96 -49.59
C ALA A 38 -8.54 -32.64 -48.84
N CYS A 39 -9.12 -32.43 -47.64
CA CYS A 39 -9.02 -31.18 -46.91
C CYS A 39 -8.39 -31.31 -45.51
N GLU A 40 -7.40 -32.15 -45.30
CA GLU A 40 -6.48 -31.96 -44.16
C GLU A 40 -5.20 -31.31 -44.71
N GLY A 41 -5.18 -29.98 -44.64
CA GLY A 41 -3.95 -29.21 -44.82
C GLY A 41 -2.93 -29.58 -43.73
N PRO A 42 -1.62 -29.43 -43.96
CA PRO A 42 -0.62 -29.63 -42.94
C PRO A 42 -0.93 -28.72 -41.74
N ALA A 43 -0.77 -29.29 -40.54
CA ALA A 43 -0.88 -28.50 -39.29
C ALA A 43 0.00 -27.26 -39.40
N GLY A 44 -0.55 -26.11 -39.09
CA GLY A 44 0.21 -24.85 -39.05
C GLY A 44 1.41 -24.98 -38.11
N PRO A 45 2.49 -24.23 -38.31
CA PRO A 45 3.63 -24.24 -37.41
C PRO A 45 3.14 -23.92 -36.00
N PRO A 46 3.79 -24.50 -34.97
CA PRO A 46 3.50 -24.10 -33.58
C PRO A 46 3.54 -22.58 -33.45
N GLY A 47 2.63 -22.03 -32.67
CA GLY A 47 2.71 -20.59 -32.30
C GLY A 47 4.05 -20.31 -31.64
N PHE A 48 4.55 -19.11 -31.84
CA PHE A 48 5.75 -18.66 -31.10
C PHE A 48 5.47 -18.78 -29.60
N ASP A 49 6.47 -19.24 -28.85
CA ASP A 49 6.43 -19.16 -27.41
C ASP A 49 6.14 -17.72 -26.99
N GLY A 50 5.26 -17.54 -26.03
CA GLY A 50 4.99 -16.20 -25.47
C GLY A 50 6.31 -15.60 -25.00
N LEU A 51 6.48 -14.31 -25.22
CA LEU A 51 7.61 -13.59 -24.63
C LEU A 51 7.59 -13.83 -23.12
N ASP A 52 8.76 -14.14 -22.57
CA ASP A 52 8.94 -14.19 -21.11
C ASP A 52 8.42 -12.88 -20.53
N GLY A 53 7.63 -12.95 -19.46
CA GLY A 53 7.21 -11.78 -18.74
C GLY A 53 8.44 -10.95 -18.35
N LEU A 54 8.33 -9.63 -18.46
CA LEU A 54 9.38 -8.76 -17.94
C LEU A 54 9.60 -9.11 -16.46
N ASP A 55 10.87 -9.23 -16.08
CA ASP A 55 11.22 -9.34 -14.67
C ASP A 55 10.53 -8.20 -13.92
N GLY A 56 9.87 -8.53 -12.79
CA GLY A 56 9.32 -7.51 -11.93
C GLY A 56 10.43 -6.51 -11.58
N LEU A 57 10.09 -5.23 -11.58
CA LEU A 57 11.02 -4.22 -11.06
C LEU A 57 11.48 -4.67 -9.67
N ASP A 58 12.77 -4.60 -9.40
CA ASP A 58 13.31 -4.79 -8.06
C ASP A 58 12.46 -3.92 -7.12
N GLY A 59 11.94 -4.52 -6.05
CA GLY A 59 11.23 -3.76 -5.03
C GLY A 59 12.15 -2.62 -4.60
N GLN A 60 11.66 -1.39 -4.60
CA GLN A 60 12.37 -0.31 -3.92
C GLN A 60 12.66 -0.81 -2.50
N ASP A 61 13.90 -0.61 -2.04
CA ASP A 61 14.24 -0.85 -0.64
C ASP A 61 13.13 -0.23 0.20
N GLY A 62 12.43 -1.06 0.96
CA GLY A 62 11.27 -0.61 1.72
C GLY A 62 11.72 0.56 2.59
N ILE A 63 11.08 1.72 2.40
CA ILE A 63 11.35 2.88 3.23
C ILE A 63 11.05 2.41 4.66
N GLN A 64 12.09 2.24 5.46
CA GLN A 64 11.96 1.89 6.87
C GLN A 64 11.38 3.12 7.58
N GLY A 65 10.45 2.91 8.51
CA GLY A 65 10.08 3.97 9.42
C GLY A 65 11.32 4.53 10.12
N GLN A 66 11.29 5.79 10.51
CA GLN A 66 12.39 6.41 11.22
C GLN A 66 11.90 7.10 12.48
N VAL A 67 12.76 7.15 13.49
CA VAL A 67 12.52 7.86 14.74
C VAL A 67 13.65 8.85 14.96
N VAL A 68 13.27 10.10 15.12
CA VAL A 68 14.19 11.20 15.42
C VAL A 68 13.83 11.74 16.80
N GLU A 69 14.81 11.82 17.69
CA GLU A 69 14.72 12.51 18.96
C GLU A 69 15.31 13.89 18.81
N VAL A 70 14.52 14.90 19.12
CA VAL A 70 14.91 16.31 19.03
C VAL A 70 14.91 16.88 20.42
N GLU A 71 16.08 17.33 20.87
CA GLU A 71 16.35 17.91 22.18
C GLU A 71 16.50 19.43 22.08
N GLY A 72 16.36 20.14 23.19
CA GLY A 72 16.59 21.58 23.26
C GLY A 72 15.48 22.40 22.61
N ILE A 73 14.27 21.86 22.50
CA ILE A 73 13.14 22.57 21.88
C ILE A 73 12.63 23.65 22.85
N ASN A 74 12.65 24.89 22.37
CA ASN A 74 12.11 26.06 23.06
C ASN A 74 10.89 26.58 22.34
N PHE A 75 9.84 26.85 23.10
CA PHE A 75 8.60 27.41 22.57
C PHE A 75 8.58 28.93 22.71
N GLU A 76 8.15 29.63 21.69
CA GLU A 76 8.00 31.08 21.68
C GLU A 76 6.57 31.50 22.02
N TYR A 77 6.40 32.48 22.92
CA TYR A 77 5.09 33.00 23.33
C TYR A 77 4.54 33.99 22.31
N ASN A 78 3.35 33.71 21.80
CA ASN A 78 2.57 34.65 21.01
C ASN A 78 1.49 35.31 21.88
N ALA A 79 1.71 36.53 22.24
CA ALA A 79 0.80 37.29 23.11
C ALA A 79 -0.55 37.65 22.44
N THR A 80 -0.63 37.63 21.11
CA THR A 80 -1.89 37.92 20.39
C THR A 80 -2.87 36.77 20.52
N ASP A 81 -2.37 35.55 20.41
CA ASP A 81 -3.17 34.34 20.41
C ASP A 81 -3.16 33.62 21.77
N ASN A 82 -2.32 34.08 22.71
CA ASN A 82 -2.08 33.47 24.03
C ASN A 82 -1.68 31.99 23.92
N ILE A 83 -0.76 31.67 23.01
CA ILE A 83 -0.21 30.34 22.82
C ILE A 83 1.32 30.38 22.83
N PHE A 84 1.93 29.26 23.15
CA PHE A 84 3.33 29.03 22.84
C PHE A 84 3.42 28.15 21.59
N SER A 85 4.39 28.43 20.69
CA SER A 85 4.59 27.59 19.52
C SER A 85 6.06 27.44 19.16
N THR A 86 6.37 26.37 18.42
CA THR A 86 7.66 26.15 17.79
C THR A 86 7.47 25.36 16.49
N LEU A 87 8.34 25.59 15.51
CA LEU A 87 8.29 24.91 14.19
C LEU A 87 9.50 24.01 14.05
N ILE A 88 9.28 22.78 13.68
CA ILE A 88 10.32 21.82 13.35
C ILE A 88 10.22 21.49 11.87
N THR A 89 11.20 21.96 11.09
CA THR A 89 11.30 21.66 9.66
C THR A 89 11.93 20.28 9.49
N PHE A 90 11.30 19.38 8.75
CA PHE A 90 11.77 18.00 8.64
C PHE A 90 13.13 17.87 7.96
N SER A 91 13.46 18.75 6.99
CA SER A 91 14.80 18.78 6.37
C SER A 91 15.93 19.10 7.35
N ASP A 92 15.63 19.71 8.50
CA ASP A 92 16.64 20.04 9.50
C ASP A 92 16.92 18.86 10.44
N VAL A 93 15.96 17.93 10.54
CA VAL A 93 16.03 16.80 11.47
C VAL A 93 16.14 15.44 10.77
N THR A 94 15.82 15.36 9.47
CA THR A 94 15.92 14.12 8.67
C THR A 94 16.83 14.31 7.48
N ASP A 95 17.33 13.20 6.93
CA ASP A 95 18.09 13.11 5.69
C ASP A 95 17.32 12.40 4.57
N PHE A 96 16.02 12.14 4.78
CA PHE A 96 15.13 11.50 3.84
C PHE A 96 13.92 12.40 3.54
N GLU A 97 13.26 12.11 2.42
CA GLU A 97 12.04 12.81 2.02
C GLU A 97 10.82 12.20 2.72
N VAL A 98 10.02 13.05 3.38
CA VAL A 98 8.73 12.68 3.97
C VAL A 98 7.66 12.91 2.92
N PHE A 99 6.80 11.91 2.69
CA PHE A 99 5.74 12.00 1.70
C PHE A 99 4.40 12.36 2.36
N GLU A 100 3.52 13.01 1.59
CA GLU A 100 2.16 13.37 2.06
C GLU A 100 1.34 12.16 2.53
N SER A 101 1.68 10.96 2.03
CA SER A 101 1.03 9.71 2.41
C SER A 101 1.54 9.10 3.71
N ASP A 102 2.66 9.59 4.24
CA ASP A 102 3.27 9.07 5.46
C ASP A 102 2.58 9.63 6.70
N ALA A 103 2.52 8.83 7.75
CA ALA A 103 2.00 9.31 9.02
C ALA A 103 3.16 9.84 9.89
N VAL A 104 2.93 10.96 10.56
CA VAL A 104 3.87 11.54 11.52
C VAL A 104 3.25 11.43 12.90
N LEU A 105 3.94 10.72 13.81
CA LEU A 105 3.54 10.59 15.20
C LEU A 105 4.55 11.33 16.06
N ILE A 106 4.09 12.08 17.05
CA ILE A 106 4.94 12.91 17.88
C ILE A 106 4.70 12.55 19.35
N TYR A 107 5.79 12.32 20.08
CA TYR A 107 5.79 11.94 21.47
C TYR A 107 6.65 12.93 22.26
N ARG A 108 6.15 13.37 23.41
CA ARG A 108 6.89 14.21 24.36
C ARG A 108 7.56 13.34 25.40
N PHE A 109 8.77 13.68 25.78
CA PHE A 109 9.47 13.09 26.91
C PHE A 109 8.86 13.56 28.23
N ASP A 110 8.47 12.62 29.09
CA ASP A 110 7.87 12.90 30.39
C ASP A 110 8.86 12.75 31.55
N GLY A 111 10.08 12.30 31.26
CA GLY A 111 11.11 12.04 32.25
C GLY A 111 11.48 10.57 32.32
N THR A 112 12.47 10.28 33.14
CA THR A 112 12.93 8.92 33.44
C THR A 112 12.24 8.39 34.70
N VAL A 113 11.71 7.18 34.61
CA VAL A 113 10.99 6.51 35.71
C VAL A 113 11.78 5.30 36.24
N ASP A 114 11.73 5.09 37.53
CA ASP A 114 12.31 3.91 38.17
C ASP A 114 11.40 2.69 37.99
N LEU A 115 11.96 1.57 37.58
CA LEU A 115 11.25 0.31 37.42
C LEU A 115 11.38 -0.57 38.68
N ASN A 116 10.47 -1.54 38.83
CA ASN A 116 10.42 -2.42 40.00
C ASN A 116 11.64 -3.33 40.15
N ASP A 117 12.41 -3.54 39.09
CA ASP A 117 13.65 -4.33 39.09
C ASP A 117 14.92 -3.52 39.43
N GLY A 118 14.76 -2.22 39.69
CA GLY A 118 15.83 -1.28 39.98
C GLY A 118 16.51 -0.67 38.76
N SER A 119 16.02 -0.95 37.56
CA SER A 119 16.41 -0.25 36.36
C SER A 119 15.56 1.01 36.15
N THR A 120 15.93 1.82 35.17
CA THR A 120 15.16 3.03 34.76
C THR A 120 14.71 2.91 33.34
N ALA A 121 13.61 3.59 33.01
CA ALA A 121 13.11 3.71 31.63
C ALA A 121 12.65 5.15 31.35
N ASP A 122 12.83 5.58 30.13
CA ASP A 122 12.32 6.86 29.66
C ASP A 122 10.83 6.75 29.37
N ALA A 123 10.06 7.68 29.89
CA ALA A 123 8.62 7.75 29.71
C ALA A 123 8.29 8.73 28.58
N TRP A 124 7.45 8.29 27.66
CA TRP A 124 7.02 9.05 26.49
C TRP A 124 5.51 9.04 26.37
N SER A 125 4.93 10.21 26.13
CA SER A 125 3.49 10.36 25.88
C SER A 125 3.24 10.92 24.48
N GLN A 126 2.32 10.28 23.76
CA GLN A 126 1.87 10.80 22.48
C GLN A 126 1.11 12.11 22.68
N ILE A 127 1.41 13.13 21.85
CA ILE A 127 0.57 14.34 21.82
C ILE A 127 -0.66 14.10 20.92
N PRO A 128 -1.83 14.69 21.25
CA PRO A 128 -2.04 15.74 22.27
C PRO A 128 -1.97 15.21 23.71
N GLN A 129 -1.24 15.96 24.57
CA GLN A 129 -1.05 15.66 25.98
C GLN A 129 -1.51 16.83 26.85
N SER A 130 -2.34 16.58 27.87
CA SER A 130 -2.89 17.62 28.73
C SER A 130 -2.30 17.56 30.12
N PHE A 131 -2.07 18.75 30.72
CA PHE A 131 -1.64 18.93 32.10
C PHE A 131 -2.64 19.79 32.86
N PHE A 132 -2.99 19.35 34.07
CA PHE A 132 -3.90 20.06 34.96
C PHE A 132 -3.08 20.79 36.01
N LEU A 133 -3.04 22.11 35.91
CA LEU A 133 -2.29 23.00 36.77
C LEU A 133 -3.25 23.73 37.73
N PRO A 134 -2.75 24.35 38.81
CA PRO A 134 -3.58 25.16 39.71
C PRO A 134 -4.29 26.33 38.97
N GLU A 135 -3.64 26.92 37.99
CA GLU A 135 -4.13 28.06 37.17
C GLU A 135 -5.15 27.63 36.12
N GLY A 136 -5.09 26.35 35.67
CA GLY A 136 -5.96 25.85 34.62
C GLY A 136 -5.36 24.61 33.95
N THR A 137 -5.73 24.41 32.69
CA THR A 137 -5.25 23.28 31.90
C THR A 137 -4.44 23.79 30.72
N ILE A 138 -3.32 23.16 30.46
CA ILE A 138 -2.58 23.31 29.21
C ILE A 138 -2.62 22.01 28.39
N GLN A 139 -2.43 22.11 27.09
CA GLN A 139 -2.33 20.98 26.19
C GLN A 139 -1.23 21.21 25.16
N TYR A 140 -0.32 20.25 25.03
CA TYR A 140 0.55 20.15 23.87
C TYR A 140 -0.23 19.56 22.70
N VAL A 141 -0.15 20.24 21.55
CA VAL A 141 -0.82 19.86 20.31
C VAL A 141 0.19 19.95 19.17
N ALA A 142 -0.01 19.17 18.12
CA ALA A 142 0.78 19.28 16.90
C ALA A 142 -0.13 19.40 15.68
N ALA A 143 0.30 20.21 14.72
CA ALA A 143 -0.14 20.19 13.35
C ALA A 143 1.07 19.93 12.46
N HIS A 144 0.92 19.12 11.42
CA HIS A 144 2.05 18.83 10.53
C HIS A 144 1.62 18.81 9.07
N THR A 145 2.58 19.12 8.22
CA THR A 145 2.55 18.83 6.78
C THR A 145 3.54 17.70 6.48
N PHE A 146 3.86 17.47 5.23
CA PHE A 146 4.97 16.60 4.84
C PHE A 146 6.34 17.31 4.87
N VAL A 147 6.37 18.61 5.20
CA VAL A 147 7.59 19.44 5.24
C VAL A 147 8.00 19.76 6.66
N ASP A 148 7.03 19.93 7.58
CA ASP A 148 7.23 20.47 8.91
C ASP A 148 6.19 19.96 9.91
N ALA A 149 6.48 20.18 11.19
CA ALA A 149 5.53 20.05 12.28
C ALA A 149 5.58 21.31 13.15
N GLU A 150 4.43 21.90 13.37
CA GLU A 150 4.25 23.00 14.32
C GLU A 150 3.68 22.42 15.62
N LEU A 151 4.42 22.66 16.71
CA LEU A 151 4.01 22.26 18.06
C LEU A 151 3.46 23.47 18.80
N PHE A 152 2.36 23.29 19.50
CA PHE A 152 1.71 24.33 20.28
C PHE A 152 1.51 23.91 21.73
N ILE A 153 1.54 24.91 22.62
CA ILE A 153 0.98 24.80 23.96
C ILE A 153 -0.20 25.75 24.02
N ASP A 154 -1.40 25.20 24.09
CA ASP A 154 -2.64 25.92 24.27
C ASP A 154 -3.16 25.75 25.71
N GLY A 155 -3.95 26.70 26.21
CA GLY A 155 -4.45 26.61 27.56
C GLY A 155 -5.64 27.54 27.81
N ASN A 156 -6.30 27.35 28.96
CA ASN A 156 -7.51 28.09 29.33
C ASN A 156 -7.26 29.23 30.34
N PHE A 157 -6.01 29.69 30.48
CA PHE A 157 -5.60 30.79 31.32
C PHE A 157 -4.54 31.65 30.59
N ASP A 158 -4.04 32.71 31.22
CA ASP A 158 -2.97 33.55 30.65
C ASP A 158 -1.64 32.79 30.65
N LEU A 159 -1.23 32.26 29.47
CA LEU A 159 -0.04 31.50 29.31
C LEU A 159 1.26 32.27 29.46
N SER A 160 1.23 33.61 29.47
CA SER A 160 2.43 34.41 29.77
C SER A 160 3.03 34.13 31.17
N THR A 161 2.24 33.48 32.04
CA THR A 161 2.65 33.07 33.39
C THR A 161 3.04 31.59 33.52
N LEU A 162 3.04 30.85 32.42
CA LEU A 162 3.37 29.42 32.39
C LEU A 162 4.81 29.21 32.85
N ASP A 163 5.04 28.19 33.66
CA ASP A 163 6.38 27.80 34.11
C ASP A 163 7.25 27.37 32.93
N THR A 164 8.49 27.85 32.88
CA THR A 164 9.43 27.56 31.80
C THR A 164 9.78 26.07 31.66
N GLY A 165 9.54 25.27 32.68
CA GLY A 165 9.67 23.82 32.61
C GLY A 165 8.72 23.15 31.60
N PHE A 166 7.68 23.91 31.15
CA PHE A 166 6.82 23.46 30.05
C PHE A 166 7.22 24.01 28.68
N THR A 167 8.02 25.08 28.64
CA THR A 167 8.31 25.79 27.37
C THR A 167 9.74 25.64 26.91
N ASP A 168 10.69 25.48 27.84
CA ASP A 168 12.11 25.50 27.54
C ASP A 168 12.69 24.08 27.61
N ASP A 169 13.70 23.86 26.78
CA ASP A 169 14.51 22.63 26.81
C ASP A 169 13.68 21.34 26.72
N GLN A 170 12.62 21.37 25.92
CA GLN A 170 11.75 20.21 25.74
C GLN A 170 12.38 19.18 24.80
N ILE A 171 11.98 17.91 24.97
CA ILE A 171 12.45 16.79 24.16
C ILE A 171 11.25 16.10 23.52
N PHE A 172 11.34 15.88 22.20
CA PHE A 172 10.31 15.16 21.47
C PHE A 172 10.89 14.07 20.60
N ARG A 173 10.18 12.97 20.45
CA ARG A 173 10.43 11.98 19.40
C ARG A 173 9.40 12.12 18.30
N ILE A 174 9.91 12.27 17.08
CA ILE A 174 9.10 12.30 15.85
C ILE A 174 9.29 10.97 15.13
N VAL A 175 8.19 10.25 14.92
CA VAL A 175 8.19 8.97 14.25
C VAL A 175 7.55 9.13 12.88
N PHE A 176 8.31 8.88 11.86
CA PHE A 176 7.85 8.85 10.47
C PHE A 176 7.46 7.44 10.10
N VAL A 177 6.18 7.23 9.83
CA VAL A 177 5.60 5.92 9.51
C VAL A 177 5.23 5.90 8.03
N PRO A 178 5.98 5.19 7.18
CA PRO A 178 5.64 5.08 5.77
C PRO A 178 4.26 4.47 5.56
N SER A 179 3.55 4.95 4.56
CA SER A 179 2.17 4.54 4.25
C SER A 179 2.00 3.04 4.03
N VAL A 180 3.05 2.35 3.60
CA VAL A 180 3.07 0.88 3.45
C VAL A 180 2.90 0.15 4.79
N PHE A 181 3.36 0.73 5.90
CA PHE A 181 3.20 0.19 7.25
C PHE A 181 1.87 0.59 7.88
N ALA A 182 1.36 1.79 7.60
CA ALA A 182 0.09 2.28 8.14
C ALA A 182 -1.10 1.38 7.76
N ASN A 183 -1.02 0.68 6.63
CA ASN A 183 -2.03 -0.25 6.14
C ASN A 183 -1.81 -1.72 6.56
N ALA A 184 -0.64 -2.08 7.06
CA ALA A 184 -0.26 -3.48 7.25
C ALA A 184 -0.61 -4.06 8.63
N SER A 185 -0.81 -3.24 9.65
CA SER A 185 -1.12 -3.74 11.02
C SER A 185 -1.91 -2.70 11.82
N LYS A 186 -2.69 -3.21 12.78
CA LYS A 186 -3.30 -2.37 13.83
C LYS A 186 -2.19 -1.97 14.82
N MET A 187 -1.42 -0.96 14.45
CA MET A 187 -0.39 -0.39 15.30
C MET A 187 -1.04 0.38 16.46
N ASP A 188 -0.63 0.09 17.69
CA ASP A 188 -1.02 0.91 18.84
C ASP A 188 -0.14 2.16 18.85
N THR A 189 -0.67 3.25 18.33
CA THR A 189 0.05 4.52 18.22
C THR A 189 0.17 5.26 19.56
N SER A 190 -0.55 4.86 20.60
CA SER A 190 -0.46 5.50 21.94
C SER A 190 0.80 5.11 22.69
N ASN A 191 1.49 4.04 22.26
CA ASN A 191 2.69 3.51 22.91
C ASN A 191 3.88 3.55 21.94
N LEU A 192 4.87 4.38 22.22
CA LEU A 192 6.05 4.57 21.37
C LEU A 192 6.84 3.28 21.16
N GLU A 193 7.02 2.46 22.20
CA GLU A 193 7.76 1.20 22.09
C GLU A 193 7.04 0.20 21.15
N SER A 194 5.69 0.17 21.22
CA SER A 194 4.87 -0.62 20.30
C SER A 194 5.02 -0.17 18.84
N VAL A 195 5.06 1.15 18.62
CA VAL A 195 5.28 1.73 17.29
C VAL A 195 6.66 1.40 16.76
N MET A 196 7.71 1.65 17.58
CA MET A 196 9.10 1.36 17.21
C MET A 196 9.29 -0.13 16.92
N GLY A 197 8.74 -1.01 17.77
CA GLY A 197 8.78 -2.46 17.56
C GLY A 197 8.07 -2.90 16.26
N SER A 198 6.94 -2.27 15.92
CA SER A 198 6.22 -2.54 14.67
C SER A 198 7.00 -2.11 13.42
N LEU A 199 7.83 -1.07 13.55
CA LEU A 199 8.71 -0.57 12.50
C LEU A 199 10.06 -1.31 12.47
N GLY A 200 10.32 -2.19 13.44
CA GLY A 200 11.61 -2.88 13.60
C GLY A 200 12.75 -1.96 14.02
N ILE A 201 12.43 -0.85 14.69
CA ILE A 201 13.40 0.16 15.17
C ILE A 201 13.69 -0.08 16.65
N GLY A 202 14.96 -0.26 16.98
CA GLY A 202 15.43 -0.28 18.38
C GLY A 202 15.96 1.08 18.82
N GLU A 203 16.11 1.29 20.13
CA GLU A 203 16.64 2.53 20.74
C GLU A 203 17.99 2.97 20.11
N GLY A 204 18.86 2.03 19.78
CA GLY A 204 20.16 2.33 19.14
C GLY A 204 20.06 2.87 17.71
N GLN A 205 18.89 2.88 17.12
CA GLN A 205 18.62 3.39 15.76
C GLN A 205 17.91 4.74 15.80
N VAL A 206 17.55 5.25 16.97
CA VAL A 206 16.96 6.58 17.13
C VAL A 206 18.04 7.63 16.86
N LYS A 207 17.77 8.50 15.88
CA LYS A 207 18.65 9.63 15.55
C LYS A 207 18.39 10.74 16.57
N LYS A 208 19.44 11.11 17.33
CA LYS A 208 19.34 12.20 18.33
C LYS A 208 19.93 13.48 17.77
N LEU A 209 19.22 14.57 17.92
CA LEU A 209 19.60 15.91 17.44
C LEU A 209 19.28 16.94 18.52
N GLU A 210 20.15 17.92 18.67
CA GLU A 210 19.95 19.09 19.53
C GLU A 210 19.70 20.30 18.62
N LEU A 211 18.55 20.96 18.78
CA LEU A 211 18.27 22.22 18.10
C LEU A 211 18.95 23.36 18.88
N GLN A 212 19.73 24.15 18.15
CA GLN A 212 20.45 25.32 18.71
C GLN A 212 19.62 26.60 18.56
#